data_dd5d38bb6a4b6bdf80d333f6d7c0c4f4
#
_entry.id   dd5d38bb6a4b6bdf80d333f6d7c0c4f4
#
_cell.length_a   1.000
_cell.length_b   1.000
_cell.length_c   1.000
_cell.angle_alpha   90.00
_cell.angle_beta   90.00
_cell.angle_gamma   90.00
#
_symmetry.space_group_name_H-M   'P 1'
#
loop_
_entity.id
_entity.type
_entity.pdbx_description
1 polymer ?
#
loop_
_entity_poly.entity_id
_entity_poly.type
_entity_poly.pdbx_seq_one_letter_code
_entity_poly.pdbx_strand_id
1 'polypeptide(L)'
;GCSVIKKASVTINNYPNFLVTQPAPVKIPVTIDLTTIPLPSNNWVYSYWQDSLCTAPLLQPKRVLATGKYYIKATTPIGCAQVQTINAVVNDADINPPNAFTPNSDGINDTWSIPLLDYYPNCTVSVFNRTGQQVFTSNGYTKNWDGKSKNQTTLPLGVYYYVIKLSGKHQAFAGSVSILY
;
A
#
# COMPACT_ATOMS: atom_id res chain seq x y z
N GLY A 1 -35.32 59.71 32.20
CA GLY A 1 -35.09 58.36 31.61
C GLY A 1 -33.75 57.86 32.04
N CYS A 2 -33.69 56.72 32.75
CA CYS A 2 -32.42 56.05 33.11
C CYS A 2 -32.00 55.12 31.98
N SER A 3 -30.84 55.36 31.39
CA SER A 3 -30.22 54.42 30.39
C SER A 3 -29.20 53.57 31.11
N VAL A 4 -29.24 52.26 30.83
CA VAL A 4 -28.22 51.24 31.25
C VAL A 4 -27.39 50.83 30.08
N ILE A 5 -26.09 51.09 30.14
CA ILE A 5 -25.13 50.59 29.13
C ILE A 5 -24.60 49.23 29.60
N LYS A 6 -24.87 48.16 28.85
CA LYS A 6 -24.27 46.87 29.06
C LYS A 6 -23.11 46.68 28.08
N LYS A 7 -21.92 46.35 28.58
CA LYS A 7 -20.77 45.99 27.78
C LYS A 7 -20.81 44.48 27.54
N ALA A 8 -20.71 44.05 26.27
CA ALA A 8 -20.49 42.68 25.92
C ALA A 8 -19.06 42.55 25.39
N SER A 9 -18.31 41.56 25.87
CA SER A 9 -17.02 41.21 25.28
C SER A 9 -17.20 40.05 24.32
N VAL A 10 -16.70 40.19 23.10
CA VAL A 10 -16.71 39.16 22.09
C VAL A 10 -15.27 38.67 21.96
N THR A 11 -15.05 37.39 22.25
CA THR A 11 -13.75 36.75 22.01
C THR A 11 -13.79 36.08 20.63
N ILE A 12 -12.93 36.52 19.73
CA ILE A 12 -12.76 35.87 18.41
C ILE A 12 -11.72 34.78 18.56
N ASN A 13 -12.14 33.55 18.39
CA ASN A 13 -11.23 32.38 18.35
C ASN A 13 -10.73 32.16 16.93
N ASN A 14 -9.44 32.25 16.73
CA ASN A 14 -8.83 31.97 15.44
C ASN A 14 -8.85 30.46 15.14
N TYR A 15 -9.25 30.10 13.93
CA TYR A 15 -9.07 28.75 13.40
C TYR A 15 -7.58 28.41 13.30
N PRO A 16 -7.21 27.14 13.53
CA PRO A 16 -5.85 26.71 13.31
C PRO A 16 -5.51 26.90 11.81
N ASN A 17 -4.61 27.81 11.49
CA ASN A 17 -4.15 28.04 10.14
C ASN A 17 -2.77 27.40 9.98
N PHE A 18 -2.68 26.34 9.19
CA PHE A 18 -1.44 25.63 8.91
C PHE A 18 -1.40 25.12 7.47
N LEU A 19 -0.19 25.02 6.95
CA LEU A 19 0.07 24.41 5.66
C LEU A 19 0.79 23.08 5.87
N VAL A 20 0.60 22.17 4.95
CA VAL A 20 1.26 20.87 4.95
C VAL A 20 2.13 20.72 3.69
N THR A 21 3.37 20.29 3.89
CA THR A 21 4.25 19.93 2.78
C THR A 21 3.81 18.58 2.23
N GLN A 22 3.66 18.50 0.91
CA GLN A 22 3.31 17.25 0.26
C GLN A 22 4.52 16.29 0.31
N PRO A 23 4.33 15.02 0.67
CA PRO A 23 5.41 14.04 0.67
C PRO A 23 5.89 13.76 -0.75
N ALA A 24 7.17 13.45 -0.91
CA ALA A 24 7.70 12.98 -2.18
C ALA A 24 7.08 11.62 -2.54
N PRO A 25 6.88 11.32 -3.85
CA PRO A 25 6.48 10.00 -4.29
C PRO A 25 7.46 8.93 -3.82
N VAL A 26 6.95 7.79 -3.40
CA VAL A 26 7.74 6.61 -3.02
C VAL A 26 7.39 5.42 -3.91
N LYS A 27 8.19 4.36 -3.83
CA LYS A 27 7.96 3.09 -4.52
C LYS A 27 7.95 1.94 -3.51
N ILE A 28 7.00 1.03 -3.61
CA ILE A 28 6.95 -0.17 -2.76
C ILE A 28 8.30 -0.91 -2.83
N PRO A 29 8.91 -1.31 -1.69
CA PRO A 29 8.32 -1.43 -0.35
C PRO A 29 8.44 -0.19 0.55
N VAL A 30 8.95 0.94 0.05
CA VAL A 30 9.05 2.17 0.83
C VAL A 30 7.67 2.74 1.12
N THR A 31 7.44 3.19 2.35
CA THR A 31 6.17 3.74 2.82
C THR A 31 6.28 5.24 3.08
N ILE A 32 5.16 5.94 3.00
CA ILE A 32 5.09 7.35 3.41
C ILE A 32 4.69 7.41 4.89
N ASP A 33 5.48 8.10 5.70
CA ASP A 33 5.16 8.42 7.09
C ASP A 33 4.56 9.83 7.16
N LEU A 34 3.26 9.94 7.34
CA LEU A 34 2.57 11.24 7.45
C LEU A 34 2.87 11.95 8.76
N THR A 35 3.39 11.26 9.77
CA THR A 35 3.70 11.86 11.08
C THR A 35 5.01 12.63 11.07
N THR A 36 5.84 12.46 10.03
CA THR A 36 7.08 13.21 9.84
C THR A 36 6.89 14.53 9.09
N ILE A 37 5.69 14.78 8.57
CA ILE A 37 5.38 16.05 7.90
C ILE A 37 5.50 17.18 8.92
N PRO A 38 6.30 18.23 8.63
CA PRO A 38 6.45 19.34 9.55
C PRO A 38 5.11 20.04 9.80
N LEU A 39 4.72 20.10 11.06
CA LEU A 39 3.50 20.76 11.53
C LEU A 39 3.88 21.81 12.58
N PRO A 40 3.09 22.89 12.73
CA PRO A 40 3.35 23.91 13.75
C PRO A 40 3.46 23.30 15.15
N SER A 41 4.51 23.64 15.88
CA SER A 41 4.73 23.24 17.27
C SER A 41 3.96 24.17 18.23
N ASN A 42 2.68 23.96 18.35
CA ASN A 42 1.78 24.67 19.24
C ASN A 42 0.91 23.67 20.01
N ASN A 43 0.04 24.13 20.87
CA ASN A 43 -0.80 23.26 21.70
C ASN A 43 -1.96 22.61 20.91
N TRP A 44 -1.82 22.41 19.62
CA TRP A 44 -2.85 21.75 18.80
C TRP A 44 -2.66 20.23 18.81
N VAL A 45 -3.79 19.51 18.74
CA VAL A 45 -3.81 18.05 18.60
C VAL A 45 -3.97 17.73 17.12
N TYR A 46 -3.05 16.92 16.60
CA TYR A 46 -3.09 16.46 15.22
C TYR A 46 -3.61 15.03 15.14
N SER A 47 -4.48 14.78 14.16
CA SER A 47 -5.03 13.45 13.86
C SER A 47 -5.09 13.21 12.36
N TYR A 48 -5.06 11.95 11.95
CA TYR A 48 -4.90 11.52 10.56
C TYR A 48 -6.11 10.72 10.11
N TRP A 49 -6.61 10.99 8.89
CA TRP A 49 -7.89 10.50 8.41
C TRP A 49 -7.81 10.05 6.96
N GLN A 50 -8.71 9.14 6.57
CA GLN A 50 -8.85 8.65 5.20
C GLN A 50 -9.85 9.47 4.38
N ASP A 51 -10.68 10.29 5.01
CA ASP A 51 -11.71 11.12 4.39
C ASP A 51 -11.70 12.55 4.91
N SER A 52 -12.21 13.48 4.11
CA SER A 52 -12.23 14.92 4.40
C SER A 52 -13.18 15.31 5.54
N LEU A 53 -14.16 14.45 5.86
CA LEU A 53 -15.11 14.67 6.96
C LEU A 53 -14.55 14.15 8.29
N CYS A 54 -13.40 13.50 8.26
CA CYS A 54 -12.76 12.92 9.45
C CYS A 54 -13.68 11.92 10.16
N THR A 55 -14.32 11.03 9.40
CA THR A 55 -15.16 9.93 9.92
C THR A 55 -14.42 8.60 9.94
N ALA A 56 -13.45 8.38 9.03
CA ALA A 56 -12.63 7.20 8.93
C ALA A 56 -11.18 7.48 9.38
N PRO A 57 -10.78 7.09 10.61
CA PRO A 57 -9.42 7.33 11.08
C PRO A 57 -8.39 6.53 10.27
N LEU A 58 -7.24 7.13 10.02
CA LEU A 58 -6.10 6.43 9.42
C LEU A 58 -5.33 5.71 10.51
N LEU A 59 -5.49 4.39 10.59
CA LEU A 59 -4.94 3.57 11.69
C LEU A 59 -3.40 3.49 11.68
N GLN A 60 -2.77 3.61 10.50
CA GLN A 60 -1.33 3.52 10.33
C GLN A 60 -0.75 4.74 9.58
N PRO A 61 -0.79 5.94 10.17
CA PRO A 61 -0.29 7.15 9.49
C PRO A 61 1.23 7.12 9.25
N LYS A 62 1.97 6.29 9.98
CA LYS A 62 3.41 6.07 9.80
C LYS A 62 3.75 5.17 8.62
N ARG A 63 2.75 4.54 7.99
CA ARG A 63 2.99 3.45 7.05
C ARG A 63 1.96 3.43 5.91
N VAL A 64 1.90 4.52 5.16
CA VAL A 64 1.00 4.63 4.02
C VAL A 64 1.60 3.90 2.83
N LEU A 65 0.86 2.93 2.29
CA LEU A 65 1.22 2.04 1.18
C LEU A 65 0.35 2.22 -0.06
N ALA A 66 -0.65 3.09 -0.01
CA ALA A 66 -1.57 3.29 -1.13
C ALA A 66 -1.52 4.74 -1.61
N THR A 67 -1.52 4.93 -2.92
CA THR A 67 -1.75 6.22 -3.54
C THR A 67 -3.15 6.71 -3.22
N GLY A 68 -3.27 7.94 -2.75
CA GLY A 68 -4.57 8.52 -2.41
C GLY A 68 -4.48 9.86 -1.70
N LYS A 69 -5.66 10.38 -1.37
CA LYS A 69 -5.79 11.56 -0.53
C LYS A 69 -5.96 11.14 0.93
N TYR A 70 -5.17 11.75 1.79
CA TYR A 70 -5.24 11.61 3.23
C TYR A 70 -5.41 12.98 3.86
N TYR A 71 -5.84 13.04 5.11
CA TYR A 71 -6.21 14.28 5.73
C TYR A 71 -5.58 14.40 7.12
N ILE A 72 -5.04 15.59 7.40
CA ILE A 72 -4.53 15.94 8.73
C ILE A 72 -5.50 16.96 9.31
N LYS A 73 -6.08 16.63 10.45
CA LYS A 73 -6.93 17.53 11.24
C LYS A 73 -6.12 18.09 12.40
N ALA A 74 -6.02 19.39 12.46
CA ALA A 74 -5.51 20.12 13.62
C ALA A 74 -6.69 20.59 14.47
N THR A 75 -6.64 20.38 15.78
CA THR A 75 -7.66 20.82 16.72
C THR A 75 -7.01 21.67 17.82
N THR A 76 -7.49 22.88 18.03
CA THR A 76 -7.03 23.75 19.11
C THR A 76 -7.57 23.29 20.46
N PRO A 77 -6.98 23.73 21.61
CA PRO A 77 -7.51 23.42 22.94
C PRO A 77 -8.95 23.89 23.20
N ILE A 78 -9.40 24.88 22.45
CA ILE A 78 -10.77 25.41 22.53
C ILE A 78 -11.75 24.75 21.55
N GLY A 79 -11.30 23.68 20.83
CA GLY A 79 -12.14 22.87 19.96
C GLY A 79 -12.26 23.35 18.51
N CYS A 80 -11.65 24.48 18.11
CA CYS A 80 -11.62 24.88 16.70
C CYS A 80 -10.74 23.93 15.90
N ALA A 81 -11.18 23.51 14.71
CA ALA A 81 -10.45 22.55 13.90
C ALA A 81 -10.33 22.99 12.44
N GLN A 82 -9.21 22.61 11.81
CA GLN A 82 -8.99 22.73 10.37
C GLN A 82 -8.44 21.41 9.82
N VAL A 83 -8.81 21.08 8.58
CA VAL A 83 -8.35 19.88 7.88
C VAL A 83 -7.52 20.30 6.67
N GLN A 84 -6.37 19.65 6.51
CA GLN A 84 -5.49 19.81 5.35
C GLN A 84 -5.38 18.49 4.60
N THR A 85 -5.28 18.58 3.26
CA THR A 85 -5.18 17.42 2.38
C THR A 85 -3.72 17.08 2.07
N ILE A 86 -3.39 15.80 2.17
CA ILE A 86 -2.13 15.21 1.72
C ILE A 86 -2.42 14.34 0.49
N ASN A 87 -1.67 14.57 -0.59
CA ASN A 87 -1.69 13.70 -1.75
C ASN A 87 -0.48 12.74 -1.66
N ALA A 88 -0.73 11.52 -1.23
CA ALA A 88 0.30 10.49 -1.20
C ALA A 88 0.38 9.80 -2.56
N VAL A 89 1.60 9.64 -3.10
CA VAL A 89 1.86 8.90 -4.34
C VAL A 89 2.78 7.74 -4.00
N VAL A 90 2.25 6.52 -4.11
CA VAL A 90 2.99 5.27 -3.90
C VAL A 90 2.96 4.49 -5.21
N ASN A 91 4.12 4.35 -5.83
CA ASN A 91 4.30 3.62 -7.07
C ASN A 91 4.47 2.12 -6.80
N ASP A 92 4.14 1.29 -7.80
CA ASP A 92 4.30 -0.15 -7.72
C ASP A 92 5.75 -0.58 -7.57
N ALA A 93 5.95 -1.75 -6.94
CA ALA A 93 7.25 -2.41 -6.87
C ALA A 93 7.73 -2.88 -8.25
N ASP A 94 9.04 -2.93 -8.42
CA ASP A 94 9.64 -3.68 -9.53
C ASP A 94 9.60 -5.17 -9.19
N ILE A 95 8.62 -5.87 -9.73
CA ILE A 95 8.53 -7.32 -9.57
C ILE A 95 9.52 -7.97 -10.52
N ASN A 96 10.49 -8.67 -9.94
CA ASN A 96 11.50 -9.41 -10.68
C ASN A 96 11.49 -10.88 -10.26
N PRO A 97 10.65 -11.73 -10.91
CA PRO A 97 10.54 -13.14 -10.56
C PRO A 97 11.85 -13.89 -10.90
N PRO A 98 12.30 -14.82 -10.04
CA PRO A 98 13.40 -15.69 -10.36
C PRO A 98 13.14 -16.49 -11.66
N ASN A 99 14.17 -16.70 -12.45
CA ASN A 99 14.06 -17.41 -13.72
C ASN A 99 14.17 -18.94 -13.60
N ALA A 100 14.48 -19.46 -12.40
CA ALA A 100 14.55 -20.89 -12.12
C ALA A 100 14.33 -21.18 -10.63
N PHE A 101 13.95 -22.42 -10.32
CA PHE A 101 13.93 -23.00 -8.98
C PHE A 101 14.12 -24.52 -9.06
N THR A 102 14.42 -25.16 -7.92
CA THR A 102 14.84 -26.57 -7.85
C THR A 102 14.02 -27.35 -6.82
N PRO A 103 12.80 -27.81 -7.16
CA PRO A 103 11.91 -28.49 -6.20
C PRO A 103 12.37 -29.94 -5.92
N ASN A 104 13.56 -30.11 -5.33
CA ASN A 104 14.20 -31.38 -5.00
C ASN A 104 14.09 -31.76 -3.52
N SER A 105 13.44 -30.92 -2.69
CA SER A 105 13.22 -31.12 -1.26
C SER A 105 14.50 -31.06 -0.41
N ASP A 106 15.52 -30.32 -0.85
CA ASP A 106 16.75 -30.09 -0.08
C ASP A 106 16.66 -28.85 0.85
N GLY A 107 15.56 -28.12 0.80
CA GLY A 107 15.31 -26.89 1.57
C GLY A 107 15.83 -25.63 0.87
N ILE A 108 16.42 -25.71 -0.30
CA ILE A 108 16.97 -24.57 -1.04
C ILE A 108 16.27 -24.42 -2.39
N ASN A 109 15.62 -23.27 -2.59
CA ASN A 109 14.88 -22.97 -3.83
C ASN A 109 13.84 -24.02 -4.24
N ASP A 110 13.29 -24.75 -3.29
CA ASP A 110 12.25 -25.77 -3.53
C ASP A 110 10.94 -25.19 -4.05
N THR A 111 10.78 -23.90 -3.92
CA THR A 111 9.58 -23.20 -4.38
C THR A 111 9.95 -21.92 -5.15
N TRP A 112 9.11 -21.55 -6.10
CA TRP A 112 9.28 -20.34 -6.87
C TRP A 112 8.84 -19.12 -6.04
N SER A 113 9.75 -18.58 -5.22
CA SER A 113 9.51 -17.41 -4.39
C SER A 113 9.65 -16.12 -5.23
N ILE A 114 8.60 -15.31 -5.27
CA ILE A 114 8.61 -14.06 -6.04
C ILE A 114 8.65 -12.90 -5.04
N PRO A 115 9.77 -12.15 -4.96
CA PRO A 115 9.92 -11.05 -4.01
C PRO A 115 8.86 -9.96 -4.21
N LEU A 116 8.44 -9.34 -3.10
CA LEU A 116 7.52 -8.21 -3.05
C LEU A 116 6.06 -8.51 -3.45
N LEU A 117 5.72 -9.75 -3.82
CA LEU A 117 4.33 -10.11 -4.12
C LEU A 117 3.42 -10.06 -2.88
N ASP A 118 3.99 -10.17 -1.68
CA ASP A 118 3.27 -10.02 -0.41
C ASP A 118 2.59 -8.66 -0.24
N TYR A 119 3.09 -7.63 -0.94
CA TYR A 119 2.46 -6.31 -0.97
C TYR A 119 1.21 -6.26 -1.85
N TYR A 120 0.93 -7.32 -2.61
CA TYR A 120 -0.20 -7.43 -3.55
C TYR A 120 -1.08 -8.64 -3.23
N PRO A 121 -1.85 -8.60 -2.12
CA PRO A 121 -2.62 -9.76 -1.64
C PRO A 121 -3.69 -10.25 -2.62
N ASN A 122 -4.08 -9.40 -3.58
CA ASN A 122 -5.06 -9.72 -4.61
C ASN A 122 -4.40 -9.92 -5.99
N CYS A 123 -3.09 -10.20 -6.06
CA CYS A 123 -2.43 -10.53 -7.32
C CYS A 123 -2.92 -11.88 -7.85
N THR A 124 -2.76 -12.09 -9.15
CA THR A 124 -2.98 -13.41 -9.77
C THR A 124 -1.67 -13.86 -10.41
N VAL A 125 -1.23 -15.06 -10.06
CA VAL A 125 -0.09 -15.73 -10.71
C VAL A 125 -0.61 -16.92 -11.47
N SER A 126 -0.31 -17.00 -12.76
CA SER A 126 -0.68 -18.12 -13.64
C SER A 126 0.57 -18.66 -14.32
N VAL A 127 0.73 -19.97 -14.34
CA VAL A 127 1.85 -20.64 -15.02
C VAL A 127 1.32 -21.61 -16.08
N PHE A 128 1.99 -21.64 -17.22
CA PHE A 128 1.61 -22.40 -18.41
C PHE A 128 2.78 -23.26 -18.89
N ASN A 129 2.49 -24.42 -19.40
CA ASN A 129 3.47 -25.24 -20.11
C ASN A 129 3.71 -24.69 -21.53
N ARG A 130 4.65 -25.33 -22.27
CA ARG A 130 5.01 -24.95 -23.64
C ARG A 130 3.87 -25.05 -24.67
N THR A 131 2.81 -25.79 -24.37
CA THR A 131 1.62 -25.90 -25.23
C THR A 131 0.53 -24.89 -24.88
N GLY A 132 0.77 -23.98 -23.90
CA GLY A 132 -0.18 -22.97 -23.46
C GLY A 132 -1.23 -23.49 -22.46
N GLN A 133 -1.10 -24.74 -22.00
CA GLN A 133 -1.97 -25.27 -20.96
C GLN A 133 -1.59 -24.71 -19.60
N GLN A 134 -2.57 -24.18 -18.84
CA GLN A 134 -2.36 -23.66 -17.51
C GLN A 134 -2.12 -24.81 -16.51
N VAL A 135 -0.92 -24.86 -15.94
CA VAL A 135 -0.51 -25.88 -14.97
C VAL A 135 -0.68 -25.42 -13.52
N PHE A 136 -0.58 -24.13 -13.28
CA PHE A 136 -0.74 -23.54 -11.95
C PHE A 136 -1.48 -22.20 -12.02
N THR A 137 -2.23 -21.88 -10.95
CA THR A 137 -2.78 -20.53 -10.72
C THR A 137 -2.96 -20.28 -9.23
N SER A 138 -2.76 -19.03 -8.81
CA SER A 138 -2.98 -18.57 -7.45
C SER A 138 -3.62 -17.19 -7.46
N ASN A 139 -4.59 -16.97 -6.57
CA ASN A 139 -5.14 -15.66 -6.25
C ASN A 139 -4.56 -15.23 -4.89
N GLY A 140 -3.72 -14.18 -4.90
CA GLY A 140 -2.80 -13.90 -3.82
C GLY A 140 -1.70 -14.97 -3.77
N TYR A 141 -0.44 -14.59 -3.81
CA TYR A 141 0.67 -15.56 -3.85
C TYR A 141 1.18 -15.87 -2.44
N THR A 142 0.27 -16.30 -1.55
CA THR A 142 0.58 -16.63 -0.14
C THR A 142 1.30 -17.96 0.02
N LYS A 143 1.16 -18.85 -0.98
CA LYS A 143 1.89 -20.10 -1.09
C LYS A 143 2.66 -20.13 -2.40
N ASN A 144 3.96 -20.22 -2.31
CA ASN A 144 4.83 -20.30 -3.47
C ASN A 144 4.57 -21.58 -4.28
N TRP A 145 4.71 -21.50 -5.59
CA TRP A 145 4.58 -22.65 -6.47
C TRP A 145 5.75 -23.64 -6.26
N ASP A 146 5.42 -24.91 -6.03
CA ASP A 146 6.34 -26.01 -5.73
C ASP A 146 6.64 -26.92 -6.95
N GLY A 147 6.38 -26.44 -8.16
CA GLY A 147 6.60 -27.23 -9.39
C GLY A 147 5.55 -28.31 -9.65
N LYS A 148 4.42 -28.29 -8.92
CA LYS A 148 3.32 -29.23 -9.14
C LYS A 148 2.18 -28.61 -9.94
N SER A 149 1.47 -29.49 -10.65
CA SER A 149 0.23 -29.11 -11.35
C SER A 149 -0.92 -28.86 -10.37
N LYS A 150 -2.04 -28.36 -10.90
CA LYS A 150 -3.29 -28.20 -10.10
C LYS A 150 -3.75 -29.51 -9.42
N ASN A 151 -3.41 -30.66 -9.99
CA ASN A 151 -3.75 -31.98 -9.46
C ASN A 151 -2.62 -32.55 -8.56
N GLN A 152 -1.71 -31.71 -8.06
CA GLN A 152 -0.58 -32.11 -7.20
C GLN A 152 0.41 -33.10 -7.86
N THR A 153 0.40 -33.21 -9.17
CA THR A 153 1.35 -34.02 -9.92
C THR A 153 2.62 -33.21 -10.16
N THR A 154 3.79 -33.78 -9.88
CA THR A 154 5.08 -33.19 -10.18
C THR A 154 5.22 -32.95 -11.69
N LEU A 155 5.59 -31.73 -12.05
CA LEU A 155 5.76 -31.35 -13.44
C LEU A 155 7.18 -31.71 -13.94
N PRO A 156 7.33 -32.04 -15.23
CA PRO A 156 8.65 -32.29 -15.80
C PRO A 156 9.61 -31.12 -15.69
N LEU A 157 10.90 -31.39 -15.69
CA LEU A 157 11.95 -30.40 -15.90
C LEU A 157 11.69 -29.63 -17.18
N GLY A 158 12.00 -28.35 -17.18
CA GLY A 158 11.89 -27.54 -18.39
C GLY A 158 11.39 -26.14 -18.13
N VAL A 159 11.13 -25.46 -19.23
CA VAL A 159 10.68 -24.04 -19.21
C VAL A 159 9.17 -23.98 -19.19
N TYR A 160 8.68 -23.13 -18.29
CA TYR A 160 7.27 -22.74 -18.13
C TYR A 160 7.15 -21.24 -18.35
N TYR A 161 5.97 -20.79 -18.73
CA TYR A 161 5.68 -19.38 -18.95
C TYR A 161 4.73 -18.88 -17.88
N TYR A 162 4.95 -17.68 -17.39
CA TYR A 162 4.09 -17.11 -16.37
C TYR A 162 3.44 -15.80 -16.79
N VAL A 163 2.30 -15.51 -16.19
CA VAL A 163 1.65 -14.21 -16.20
C VAL A 163 1.31 -13.84 -14.76
N ILE A 164 1.82 -12.70 -14.31
CA ILE A 164 1.54 -12.13 -13.01
C ILE A 164 0.74 -10.85 -13.23
N LYS A 165 -0.47 -10.80 -12.67
CA LYS A 165 -1.31 -9.59 -12.66
C LYS A 165 -1.38 -9.08 -11.23
N LEU A 166 -0.91 -7.86 -11.00
CA LEU A 166 -1.13 -7.18 -9.74
C LEU A 166 -2.59 -6.72 -9.67
N SER A 167 -3.11 -6.46 -8.48
CA SER A 167 -4.51 -6.04 -8.32
C SER A 167 -4.77 -4.64 -8.93
N GLY A 168 -5.98 -4.42 -9.41
CA GLY A 168 -6.42 -3.14 -9.93
C GLY A 168 -6.01 -2.86 -11.38
N LYS A 169 -5.50 -1.66 -11.65
CA LYS A 169 -5.11 -1.18 -12.99
C LYS A 169 -3.67 -1.48 -13.37
N HIS A 170 -2.99 -2.34 -12.61
CA HIS A 170 -1.57 -2.60 -12.77
C HIS A 170 -1.29 -3.41 -14.04
N GLN A 171 -0.12 -3.16 -14.61
CA GLN A 171 0.38 -3.89 -15.77
C GLN A 171 0.63 -5.35 -15.41
N ALA A 172 0.38 -6.25 -16.36
CA ALA A 172 0.75 -7.66 -16.22
C ALA A 172 2.23 -7.85 -16.51
N PHE A 173 2.90 -8.66 -15.70
CA PHE A 173 4.27 -9.13 -15.92
C PHE A 173 4.20 -10.53 -16.55
N ALA A 174 4.96 -10.76 -17.60
CA ALA A 174 5.04 -12.07 -18.25
C ALA A 174 6.50 -12.43 -18.52
N GLY A 175 6.79 -13.70 -18.43
CA GLY A 175 8.15 -14.23 -18.66
C GLY A 175 8.18 -15.73 -18.59
N SER A 176 9.38 -16.28 -18.36
CA SER A 176 9.59 -17.71 -18.23
C SER A 176 10.29 -18.06 -16.92
N VAL A 177 10.03 -19.27 -16.43
CA VAL A 177 10.67 -19.85 -15.26
C VAL A 177 11.02 -21.32 -15.58
N SER A 178 12.20 -21.76 -15.16
CA SER A 178 12.67 -23.12 -15.38
C SER A 178 12.54 -23.94 -14.09
N ILE A 179 12.00 -25.16 -14.21
CA ILE A 179 12.14 -26.19 -13.18
C ILE A 179 13.42 -26.95 -13.47
N LEU A 180 14.35 -26.98 -12.50
CA LEU A 180 15.63 -27.66 -12.53
C LEU A 180 15.73 -28.63 -11.36
N TYR A 181 16.68 -29.62 -11.41
CA TYR A 181 17.08 -30.43 -10.24
C TYR A 181 18.59 -30.41 -10.09
#